data_f9bf516421699c05206d4253e0d347e9
#
_entry.id   f9bf516421699c05206d4253e0d347e9
#
_cell.length_a   1.000
_cell.length_b   1.000
_cell.length_c   1.000
_cell.angle_alpha   90.00
_cell.angle_beta   90.00
_cell.angle_gamma   90.00
#
_symmetry.space_group_name_H-M   'P 1'
#
loop_
_entity.id
_entity.type
_entity.pdbx_description
1 polymer ?
#
loop_
_entity_poly.entity_id
_entity_poly.type
_entity_poly.pdbx_seq_one_letter_code
_entity_poly.pdbx_strand_id
1 'polypeptide(L)'
;MVRMFRRAVALLAGSLLTAGIAGGAHAQSADCAEIQKTLLERKEIVSKVNAASQAKAKMTPAQACGMFTKLQANGTTGLKWISANKDWCSIPDSFAEGFKADHAKVTGLRTKICNAASQQVVMEKRAREQAQNSGGGLLGGPGLSGSFKLPQGAL
;
A
#
# COMPACT_ATOMS: atom_id res chain seq x y z
N MET A 1 4.45 80.49 13.71
CA MET A 1 5.20 80.60 14.97
C MET A 1 5.96 79.31 15.09
N VAL A 2 7.18 79.19 14.59
CA VAL A 2 8.48 79.45 15.19
C VAL A 2 8.70 78.69 16.47
N ARG A 3 9.56 77.72 16.44
CA ARG A 3 10.83 77.50 17.11
C ARG A 3 11.09 75.98 17.12
N MET A 4 11.97 75.46 16.32
CA MET A 4 13.40 75.33 16.57
C MET A 4 13.74 74.94 18.00
N PHE A 5 14.13 73.71 18.23
CA PHE A 5 15.24 73.39 19.13
C PHE A 5 16.06 72.19 18.57
N ARG A 6 17.24 72.56 18.13
CA ARG A 6 18.40 71.69 17.91
C ARG A 6 18.96 71.26 19.28
N ARG A 7 19.64 70.17 19.29
CA ARG A 7 20.69 69.62 20.19
C ARG A 7 20.24 68.25 20.70
N ALA A 8 20.99 67.18 20.76
CA ALA A 8 22.42 67.01 20.66
C ALA A 8 22.69 65.52 20.33
N VAL A 9 23.80 65.32 19.65
CA VAL A 9 24.46 64.04 19.37
C VAL A 9 24.80 63.32 20.67
N ALA A 10 24.47 62.01 20.74
CA ALA A 10 25.17 61.09 21.61
C ALA A 10 25.28 59.74 20.86
N LEU A 11 26.46 59.53 20.31
CA LEU A 11 26.92 58.21 19.80
C LEU A 11 27.09 57.29 21.01
N LEU A 12 26.25 56.27 21.10
CA LEU A 12 26.52 55.10 21.91
C LEU A 12 26.58 53.90 20.95
N ALA A 13 27.78 53.54 20.64
CA ALA A 13 28.12 52.25 20.00
C ALA A 13 27.76 51.13 20.98
N GLY A 14 26.54 50.60 20.87
CA GLY A 14 26.11 49.38 21.54
C GLY A 14 26.34 48.22 20.61
N SER A 15 27.41 47.47 20.81
CA SER A 15 27.66 46.19 20.18
C SER A 15 26.56 45.21 20.58
N LEU A 16 25.57 45.04 19.74
CA LEU A 16 24.62 43.91 19.83
C LEU A 16 25.37 42.65 19.41
N LEU A 17 25.89 41.91 20.39
CA LEU A 17 26.17 40.50 20.22
C LEU A 17 24.87 39.83 19.84
N THR A 18 24.61 39.66 18.58
CA THR A 18 23.67 38.68 18.09
C THR A 18 24.24 37.29 18.41
N ALA A 19 23.89 36.74 19.58
CA ALA A 19 24.02 35.35 19.84
C ALA A 19 23.18 34.63 18.77
N GLY A 20 23.83 34.24 17.69
CA GLY A 20 23.27 33.35 16.68
C GLY A 20 22.85 32.08 17.41
N ILE A 21 21.56 31.89 17.62
CA ILE A 21 21.00 30.58 17.85
C ILE A 21 21.27 29.84 16.54
N ALA A 22 22.42 29.18 16.47
CA ALA A 22 22.65 28.11 15.53
C ALA A 22 21.65 27.02 15.90
N GLY A 23 20.40 27.19 15.48
CA GLY A 23 19.46 26.11 15.36
C GLY A 23 20.15 25.09 14.48
N GLY A 24 20.63 24.01 15.09
CA GLY A 24 21.15 22.87 14.38
C GLY A 24 20.11 22.43 13.38
N ALA A 25 20.22 22.92 12.15
CA ALA A 25 19.64 22.22 11.03
C ALA A 25 20.33 20.85 11.08
N HIS A 26 19.69 19.90 11.76
CA HIS A 26 20.00 18.50 11.54
C HIS A 26 19.73 18.30 10.06
N ALA A 27 20.78 18.39 9.26
CA ALA A 27 20.79 17.88 7.92
C ALA A 27 20.42 16.39 8.10
N GLN A 28 19.14 16.08 7.96
CA GLN A 28 18.72 14.70 7.82
C GLN A 28 19.53 14.19 6.64
N SER A 29 20.47 13.30 6.93
CA SER A 29 21.31 12.76 5.88
C SER A 29 20.35 12.23 4.79
N ALA A 30 20.74 12.32 3.52
CA ALA A 30 19.94 11.83 2.41
C ALA A 30 19.46 10.38 2.68
N ASP A 31 20.25 9.63 3.43
CA ASP A 31 19.94 8.28 3.88
C ASP A 31 18.72 8.20 4.81
N CYS A 32 18.52 9.15 5.73
CA CYS A 32 17.34 9.15 6.62
C CYS A 32 16.05 9.56 5.90
N ALA A 33 16.14 10.25 4.77
CA ALA A 33 14.98 10.59 3.94
C ALA A 33 14.44 9.39 3.13
N GLU A 34 15.23 8.35 2.92
CA GLU A 34 14.84 7.20 2.11
C GLU A 34 13.63 6.44 2.70
N ILE A 35 13.53 6.34 4.03
CA ILE A 35 12.36 5.71 4.66
C ILE A 35 11.06 6.46 4.33
N GLN A 36 11.11 7.78 4.22
CA GLN A 36 9.92 8.57 3.88
C GLN A 36 9.38 8.21 2.51
N LYS A 37 10.26 8.00 1.53
CA LYS A 37 9.88 7.51 0.19
C LYS A 37 9.17 6.16 0.28
N THR A 38 9.73 5.21 1.04
CA THR A 38 9.14 3.89 1.26
C THR A 38 7.76 3.99 1.93
N LEU A 39 7.59 4.90 2.90
CA LEU A 39 6.31 5.13 3.58
C LEU A 39 5.27 5.78 2.67
N LEU A 40 5.67 6.72 1.82
CA LEU A 40 4.78 7.35 0.83
C LEU A 40 4.30 6.33 -0.19
N GLU A 41 5.18 5.51 -0.73
CA GLU A 41 4.83 4.42 -1.64
C GLU A 41 3.86 3.43 -0.98
N ARG A 42 4.14 3.05 0.29
CA ARG A 42 3.24 2.19 1.07
C ARG A 42 1.84 2.80 1.20
N LYS A 43 1.76 4.08 1.56
CA LYS A 43 0.51 4.82 1.68
C LYS A 43 -0.27 4.81 0.36
N GLU A 44 0.41 5.01 -0.76
CA GLU A 44 -0.20 4.98 -2.09
C GLU A 44 -0.78 3.59 -2.42
N ILE A 45 -0.02 2.52 -2.17
CA ILE A 45 -0.50 1.15 -2.38
C ILE A 45 -1.73 0.86 -1.51
N VAL A 46 -1.69 1.20 -0.22
CA VAL A 46 -2.82 1.03 0.71
C VAL A 46 -4.04 1.83 0.25
N SER A 47 -3.85 3.06 -0.20
CA SER A 47 -4.94 3.89 -0.74
C SER A 47 -5.61 3.22 -1.94
N LYS A 48 -4.83 2.67 -2.88
CA LYS A 48 -5.35 1.93 -4.03
C LYS A 48 -6.13 0.68 -3.63
N VAL A 49 -5.63 -0.07 -2.64
CA VAL A 49 -6.34 -1.25 -2.09
C VAL A 49 -7.68 -0.84 -1.48
N ASN A 50 -7.70 0.20 -0.67
CA ASN A 50 -8.91 0.70 -0.02
C ASN A 50 -9.92 1.22 -1.05
N ALA A 51 -9.49 2.00 -2.03
CA ALA A 51 -10.36 2.49 -3.11
C ALA A 51 -10.99 1.34 -3.90
N ALA A 52 -10.19 0.33 -4.25
CA ALA A 52 -10.68 -0.84 -4.99
C ALA A 52 -11.63 -1.72 -4.16
N SER A 53 -11.45 -1.78 -2.83
CA SER A 53 -12.35 -2.51 -1.94
C SER A 53 -13.73 -1.85 -1.81
N GLN A 54 -13.80 -0.53 -1.98
CA GLN A 54 -15.04 0.26 -1.91
C GLN A 54 -15.71 0.43 -3.30
N ALA A 55 -15.02 0.13 -4.39
CA ALA A 55 -15.55 0.25 -5.74
C ALA A 55 -16.74 -0.71 -5.97
N LYS A 56 -17.67 -0.31 -6.84
CA LYS A 56 -18.81 -1.16 -7.26
C LYS A 56 -18.31 -2.47 -7.90
N ALA A 57 -17.33 -2.37 -8.79
CA ALA A 57 -16.63 -3.52 -9.35
C ALA A 57 -15.54 -3.97 -8.35
N LYS A 58 -15.74 -5.10 -7.72
CA LYS A 58 -14.78 -5.65 -6.75
C LYS A 58 -13.50 -6.09 -7.45
N MET A 59 -12.38 -5.87 -6.77
CA MET A 59 -11.08 -6.36 -7.21
C MET A 59 -11.07 -7.88 -7.32
N THR A 60 -10.53 -8.42 -8.40
CA THR A 60 -10.36 -9.87 -8.52
C THR A 60 -9.30 -10.39 -7.55
N PRO A 61 -9.36 -11.66 -7.12
CA PRO A 61 -8.32 -12.25 -6.28
C PRO A 61 -6.91 -12.11 -6.85
N ALA A 62 -6.75 -12.22 -8.17
CA ALA A 62 -5.46 -12.04 -8.85
C ALA A 62 -4.94 -10.60 -8.72
N GLN A 63 -5.81 -9.60 -8.93
CA GLN A 63 -5.46 -8.20 -8.73
C GLN A 63 -5.08 -7.91 -7.27
N ALA A 64 -5.86 -8.42 -6.34
CA ALA A 64 -5.59 -8.28 -4.91
C ALA A 64 -4.24 -8.93 -4.54
N CYS A 65 -3.96 -10.14 -5.02
CA CYS A 65 -2.66 -10.81 -4.82
C CYS A 65 -1.50 -9.94 -5.33
N GLY A 66 -1.62 -9.34 -6.52
CA GLY A 66 -0.60 -8.43 -7.05
C GLY A 66 -0.36 -7.20 -6.17
N MET A 67 -1.42 -6.58 -5.64
CA MET A 67 -1.31 -5.43 -4.75
C MET A 67 -0.66 -5.79 -3.41
N PHE A 68 -1.07 -6.89 -2.78
CA PHE A 68 -0.48 -7.35 -1.53
C PHE A 68 0.96 -7.83 -1.70
N THR A 69 1.34 -8.34 -2.88
CA THR A 69 2.74 -8.68 -3.21
C THR A 69 3.59 -7.42 -3.25
N LYS A 70 3.11 -6.33 -3.86
CA LYS A 70 3.81 -5.04 -3.85
C LYS A 70 3.94 -4.48 -2.43
N LEU A 71 2.87 -4.57 -1.64
CA LEU A 71 2.86 -4.10 -0.25
C LEU A 71 3.83 -4.88 0.63
N GLN A 72 3.96 -6.19 0.42
CA GLN A 72 4.94 -7.03 1.10
C GLN A 72 6.37 -6.65 0.70
N ALA A 73 6.64 -6.48 -0.59
CA ALA A 73 7.97 -6.08 -1.09
C ALA A 73 8.40 -4.73 -0.50
N ASN A 74 7.50 -3.73 -0.52
CA ASN A 74 7.72 -2.43 0.10
C ASN A 74 8.02 -2.58 1.61
N GLY A 75 7.27 -3.42 2.33
CA GLY A 75 7.51 -3.68 3.74
C GLY A 75 8.86 -4.36 4.01
N THR A 76 9.29 -5.29 3.15
CA THR A 76 10.61 -5.92 3.24
C THR A 76 11.73 -4.89 3.07
N THR A 77 11.60 -4.00 2.09
CA THR A 77 12.54 -2.89 1.86
C THR A 77 12.59 -1.97 3.09
N GLY A 78 11.43 -1.57 3.61
CA GLY A 78 11.36 -0.72 4.80
C GLY A 78 11.97 -1.36 6.03
N LEU A 79 11.70 -2.64 6.30
CA LEU A 79 12.31 -3.34 7.44
C LEU A 79 13.82 -3.45 7.32
N LYS A 80 14.34 -3.77 6.13
CA LYS A 80 15.78 -3.82 5.88
C LYS A 80 16.43 -2.47 6.16
N TRP A 81 15.81 -1.39 5.66
CA TRP A 81 16.30 -0.05 5.88
C TRP A 81 16.26 0.34 7.36
N ILE A 82 15.12 0.11 8.04
CA ILE A 82 14.98 0.40 9.49
C ILE A 82 16.04 -0.34 10.30
N SER A 83 16.25 -1.64 10.02
CA SER A 83 17.25 -2.43 10.77
C SER A 83 18.68 -1.92 10.61
N ALA A 84 19.00 -1.32 9.46
CA ALA A 84 20.34 -0.79 9.18
C ALA A 84 20.54 0.64 9.69
N ASN A 85 19.47 1.44 9.80
CA ASN A 85 19.58 2.88 10.03
C ASN A 85 18.87 3.38 11.30
N LYS A 86 18.20 2.51 12.04
CA LYS A 86 17.35 2.87 13.19
C LYS A 86 18.08 3.77 14.18
N ASP A 87 19.27 3.36 14.62
CA ASP A 87 20.03 4.08 15.64
C ASP A 87 20.59 5.39 15.09
N TRP A 88 21.10 5.36 13.86
CA TRP A 88 21.64 6.53 13.19
C TRP A 88 20.59 7.60 12.89
N CYS A 89 19.41 7.19 12.46
CA CYS A 89 18.30 8.08 12.12
C CYS A 89 17.37 8.33 13.30
N SER A 90 17.72 7.90 14.52
CA SER A 90 16.94 8.07 15.74
C SER A 90 15.48 7.61 15.60
N ILE A 91 15.27 6.47 14.94
CA ILE A 91 13.93 5.90 14.75
C ILE A 91 13.47 5.25 16.06
N PRO A 92 12.31 5.65 16.61
CA PRO A 92 11.79 5.07 17.85
C PRO A 92 11.55 3.56 17.72
N ASP A 93 11.84 2.80 18.79
CA ASP A 93 11.57 1.36 18.86
C ASP A 93 10.12 1.02 18.55
N SER A 94 9.19 1.80 19.11
CA SER A 94 7.75 1.63 18.87
C SER A 94 7.36 1.72 17.40
N PHE A 95 8.02 2.59 16.64
CA PHE A 95 7.80 2.67 15.19
C PHE A 95 8.34 1.42 14.48
N ALA A 96 9.56 1.00 14.81
CA ALA A 96 10.19 -0.16 14.20
C ALA A 96 9.40 -1.44 14.47
N GLU A 97 8.94 -1.64 15.70
CA GLU A 97 8.11 -2.78 16.10
C GLU A 97 6.74 -2.73 15.44
N GLY A 98 6.09 -1.58 15.41
CA GLY A 98 4.81 -1.37 14.74
C GLY A 98 4.88 -1.69 13.25
N PHE A 99 5.93 -1.21 12.58
CA PHE A 99 6.16 -1.49 11.16
C PHE A 99 6.41 -2.99 10.91
N LYS A 100 7.16 -3.67 11.78
CA LYS A 100 7.39 -5.11 11.72
C LYS A 100 6.10 -5.91 11.90
N ALA A 101 5.28 -5.53 12.88
CA ALA A 101 4.00 -6.19 13.14
C ALA A 101 3.02 -6.01 11.96
N ASP A 102 2.98 -4.80 11.37
CA ASP A 102 2.16 -4.53 10.19
C ASP A 102 2.64 -5.33 8.97
N HIS A 103 3.96 -5.41 8.74
CA HIS A 103 4.52 -6.24 7.67
C HIS A 103 4.16 -7.72 7.83
N ALA A 104 4.19 -8.26 9.04
CA ALA A 104 3.78 -9.64 9.32
C ALA A 104 2.31 -9.90 8.97
N LYS A 105 1.41 -8.95 9.30
CA LYS A 105 -0.01 -9.01 8.91
C LYS A 105 -0.18 -9.00 7.40
N VAL A 106 0.52 -8.10 6.71
CA VAL A 106 0.49 -8.01 5.24
C VAL A 106 0.96 -9.32 4.60
N THR A 107 2.03 -9.92 5.12
CA THR A 107 2.56 -11.20 4.63
C THR A 107 1.53 -12.33 4.78
N GLY A 108 0.87 -12.42 5.93
CA GLY A 108 -0.18 -13.40 6.16
C GLY A 108 -1.40 -13.19 5.25
N LEU A 109 -1.83 -11.94 5.05
CA LEU A 109 -2.92 -11.61 4.13
C LEU A 109 -2.55 -11.93 2.68
N ARG A 110 -1.36 -11.54 2.23
CA ARG A 110 -0.87 -11.87 0.88
C ARG A 110 -0.93 -13.38 0.63
N THR A 111 -0.45 -14.20 1.56
CA THR A 111 -0.48 -15.67 1.40
C THR A 111 -1.90 -16.18 1.19
N LYS A 112 -2.85 -15.73 2.02
CA LYS A 112 -4.26 -16.15 1.90
C LYS A 112 -4.88 -15.71 0.57
N ILE A 113 -4.67 -14.46 0.19
CA ILE A 113 -5.23 -13.88 -1.04
C ILE A 113 -4.64 -14.54 -2.29
N CYS A 114 -3.32 -14.76 -2.32
CA CYS A 114 -2.68 -15.39 -3.47
C CYS A 114 -3.05 -16.87 -3.61
N ASN A 115 -3.28 -17.57 -2.50
CA ASN A 115 -3.82 -18.94 -2.53
C ASN A 115 -5.25 -18.96 -3.11
N ALA A 116 -6.11 -18.01 -2.72
CA ALA A 116 -7.46 -17.89 -3.28
C ALA A 116 -7.41 -17.57 -4.79
N ALA A 117 -6.49 -16.70 -5.22
CA ALA A 117 -6.29 -16.40 -6.64
C ALA A 117 -5.87 -17.64 -7.45
N SER A 118 -4.93 -18.44 -6.92
CA SER A 118 -4.49 -19.68 -7.57
C SER A 118 -5.63 -20.70 -7.67
N GLN A 119 -6.42 -20.86 -6.61
CA GLN A 119 -7.58 -21.75 -6.62
C GLN A 119 -8.61 -21.33 -7.65
N GLN A 120 -8.88 -20.04 -7.78
CA GLN A 120 -9.80 -19.52 -8.80
C GLN A 120 -9.32 -19.90 -10.21
N VAL A 121 -8.05 -19.72 -10.53
CA VAL A 121 -7.49 -20.10 -11.85
C VAL A 121 -7.68 -21.59 -12.12
N VAL A 122 -7.44 -22.45 -11.13
CA VAL A 122 -7.65 -23.90 -11.26
C VAL A 122 -9.12 -24.23 -11.50
N MET A 123 -10.02 -23.58 -10.77
CA MET A 123 -11.47 -23.79 -10.95
C MET A 123 -11.95 -23.33 -12.33
N GLU A 124 -11.51 -22.18 -12.79
CA GLU A 124 -11.83 -21.67 -14.13
C GLU A 124 -11.32 -22.60 -15.22
N LYS A 125 -10.08 -23.12 -15.08
CA LYS A 125 -9.51 -24.08 -16.02
C LYS A 125 -10.37 -25.35 -16.08
N ARG A 126 -10.71 -25.93 -14.94
CA ARG A 126 -11.58 -27.12 -14.88
C ARG A 126 -12.96 -26.86 -15.49
N ALA A 127 -13.54 -25.71 -15.22
CA ALA A 127 -14.84 -25.35 -15.81
C ALA A 127 -14.78 -25.25 -17.33
N ARG A 128 -13.70 -24.68 -17.88
CA ARG A 128 -13.48 -24.62 -19.34
C ARG A 128 -13.28 -26.02 -19.95
N GLU A 129 -12.49 -26.86 -19.32
CA GLU A 129 -12.28 -28.25 -19.77
C GLU A 129 -13.58 -29.05 -19.76
N GLN A 130 -14.39 -28.91 -18.71
CA GLN A 130 -15.71 -29.54 -18.65
C GLN A 130 -16.67 -28.99 -19.72
N ALA A 131 -16.68 -27.67 -19.95
CA ALA A 131 -17.52 -27.08 -21.00
C ALA A 131 -17.09 -27.57 -22.41
N GLN A 132 -15.79 -27.71 -22.68
CA GLN A 132 -15.28 -28.24 -23.94
C GLN A 132 -15.65 -29.73 -24.11
N ASN A 133 -15.52 -30.53 -23.06
CA ASN A 133 -15.87 -31.93 -23.07
C ASN A 133 -17.39 -32.18 -23.12
N SER A 134 -18.20 -31.23 -22.61
CA SER A 134 -19.66 -31.30 -22.63
C SER A 134 -20.26 -30.64 -23.89
N GLY A 135 -19.51 -29.79 -24.57
CA GLY A 135 -19.98 -28.99 -25.70
C GLY A 135 -20.30 -29.78 -26.98
N GLY A 136 -19.96 -31.07 -27.02
CA GLY A 136 -20.43 -31.99 -28.05
C GLY A 136 -21.83 -32.55 -27.81
N GLY A 137 -22.40 -32.36 -26.61
CA GLY A 137 -23.65 -33.00 -26.24
C GLY A 137 -24.89 -32.12 -26.21
N LEU A 138 -24.75 -30.81 -26.11
CA LEU A 138 -25.91 -29.94 -25.85
C LEU A 138 -26.57 -29.34 -27.10
N LEU A 139 -25.84 -29.19 -28.19
CA LEU A 139 -26.37 -28.61 -29.44
C LEU A 139 -26.08 -29.43 -30.71
N GLY A 140 -25.35 -30.53 -30.67
CA GLY A 140 -24.98 -31.28 -31.90
C GLY A 140 -24.78 -32.78 -31.73
N GLY A 141 -25.04 -33.38 -30.56
CA GLY A 141 -24.92 -34.79 -30.34
C GLY A 141 -26.27 -35.49 -30.42
N PRO A 142 -26.30 -36.84 -30.78
CA PRO A 142 -27.53 -37.62 -30.86
C PRO A 142 -28.27 -37.81 -29.53
N GLY A 143 -27.92 -37.06 -28.47
CA GLY A 143 -28.48 -37.19 -27.14
C GLY A 143 -29.72 -36.33 -26.84
N LEU A 144 -30.11 -35.36 -27.73
CA LEU A 144 -31.34 -34.57 -27.54
C LEU A 144 -32.59 -35.22 -28.16
N SER A 145 -32.42 -36.34 -28.86
CA SER A 145 -33.55 -37.18 -29.28
C SER A 145 -33.91 -38.26 -28.24
N GLY A 146 -33.19 -38.37 -27.14
CA GLY A 146 -33.50 -39.23 -26.02
C GLY A 146 -34.62 -38.67 -25.19
N SER A 147 -35.84 -39.17 -25.35
CA SER A 147 -37.07 -38.92 -24.61
C SER A 147 -36.82 -38.43 -23.16
N PHE A 148 -36.91 -37.13 -22.93
CA PHE A 148 -37.15 -36.58 -21.59
C PHE A 148 -38.57 -36.95 -21.20
N LYS A 149 -38.75 -38.04 -20.45
CA LYS A 149 -39.99 -38.31 -19.77
C LYS A 149 -40.14 -37.30 -18.62
N LEU A 150 -40.93 -36.26 -18.83
CA LEU A 150 -41.43 -35.42 -17.75
C LEU A 150 -42.21 -36.31 -16.78
N PRO A 151 -41.95 -36.25 -15.48
CA PRO A 151 -42.78 -36.93 -14.51
C PRO A 151 -44.20 -36.36 -14.63
N GLN A 152 -45.15 -37.19 -15.01
CA GLN A 152 -46.59 -36.86 -14.94
C GLN A 152 -46.94 -36.64 -13.47
N GLY A 153 -47.25 -35.41 -13.10
CA GLY A 153 -47.70 -35.10 -11.73
C GLY A 153 -47.28 -33.75 -11.17
N ALA A 154 -46.72 -32.87 -11.96
CA ALA A 154 -46.33 -31.51 -11.52
C ALA A 154 -47.21 -30.46 -12.25
N LEU A 155 -48.54 -30.53 -12.05
CA LEU A 155 -49.47 -29.42 -12.26
C LEU A 155 -50.35 -29.35 -11.01
#